data_867421293966b28232f6e05abbbd3ba4
#
_entry.id   867421293966b28232f6e05abbbd3ba4
#
_cell.length_a   1.000
_cell.length_b   1.000
_cell.length_c   1.000
_cell.angle_alpha   90.00
_cell.angle_beta   90.00
_cell.angle_gamma   90.00
#
_symmetry.space_group_name_H-M   'P 1'
#
loop_
_entity.id
_entity.type
_entity.pdbx_description
1 polymer ?
#
loop_
_entity_poly.entity_id
_entity_poly.type
_entity_poly.pdbx_seq_one_letter_code
_entity_poly.pdbx_strand_id
1 'polypeptide(L)'
;MATIALTLFGWCSGCSFRLEKKDFLVVLLLSLLRAVTSFSLLIAYQNIATGVASTIHFMYPLAVSLVMMYFFQEKKSLWVMFAVSMSLLGAALLSSGELEAKNGDTIVGLVAACVSVFSYAGYIVGVRMTRAVRINSTVLTCYVMGLGTVLYFIGALTTSGLQLVADGYTWLIILGLALPATAISNITLVRAIKYAGPTLTSILGAMEPLTAVVIGVFVFKELFTLNSAIGILLILLAVGMVVFRKQKS
;
A
#
# COMPACT_ATOMS: atom_id res chain seq x y z
N MET A 1 -2.23 17.87 -4.35
CA MET A 1 -3.44 17.53 -5.14
C MET A 1 -4.38 16.59 -4.38
N ALA A 2 -4.02 15.32 -4.10
CA ALA A 2 -4.90 14.36 -3.40
C ALA A 2 -5.41 14.90 -2.05
N THR A 3 -4.57 15.49 -1.23
CA THR A 3 -4.95 16.09 0.07
C THR A 3 -5.98 17.19 -0.09
N ILE A 4 -5.81 18.09 -1.08
CA ILE A 4 -6.76 19.18 -1.36
C ILE A 4 -8.11 18.59 -1.74
N ALA A 5 -8.14 17.61 -2.64
CA ALA A 5 -9.37 16.94 -3.05
C ALA A 5 -10.07 16.24 -1.87
N LEU A 6 -9.29 15.57 -0.99
CA LEU A 6 -9.81 14.93 0.22
C LEU A 6 -10.40 15.94 1.23
N THR A 7 -9.76 17.09 1.37
CA THR A 7 -10.26 18.17 2.24
C THR A 7 -11.57 18.72 1.72
N LEU A 8 -11.64 19.01 0.42
CA LEU A 8 -12.87 19.50 -0.23
C LEU A 8 -13.99 18.46 -0.12
N PHE A 9 -13.70 17.19 -0.43
CA PHE A 9 -14.67 16.11 -0.32
C PHE A 9 -15.17 15.93 1.12
N GLY A 10 -14.26 15.95 2.10
CA GLY A 10 -14.61 15.84 3.50
C GLY A 10 -15.46 17.01 3.98
N TRP A 11 -15.15 18.22 3.53
CA TRP A 11 -15.94 19.41 3.85
C TRP A 11 -17.35 19.36 3.26
N CYS A 12 -17.46 19.03 1.96
CA CYS A 12 -18.76 18.84 1.30
C CYS A 12 -19.59 17.70 1.93
N SER A 13 -18.93 16.69 2.49
CA SER A 13 -19.57 15.56 3.17
C SER A 13 -19.89 15.85 4.65
N GLY A 14 -19.68 17.06 5.15
CA GLY A 14 -19.96 17.45 6.53
C GLY A 14 -19.04 16.79 7.58
N CYS A 15 -17.85 16.31 7.18
CA CYS A 15 -16.92 15.68 8.10
C CYS A 15 -16.30 16.72 9.05
N SER A 16 -16.29 16.43 10.35
CA SER A 16 -15.57 17.26 11.33
C SER A 16 -14.08 16.92 11.28
N PHE A 17 -13.24 17.92 10.99
CA PHE A 17 -11.78 17.80 10.98
C PHE A 17 -11.15 18.06 12.37
N ARG A 18 -11.97 18.09 13.44
CA ARG A 18 -11.42 18.26 14.80
C ARG A 18 -10.74 16.97 15.25
N LEU A 19 -9.46 17.08 15.64
CA LEU A 19 -8.70 16.02 16.25
C LEU A 19 -8.41 16.37 17.73
N GLU A 20 -8.56 15.40 18.60
CA GLU A 20 -8.04 15.51 19.96
C GLU A 20 -6.49 15.47 19.93
N LYS A 21 -5.84 16.13 20.91
CA LYS A 21 -4.36 16.12 21.02
C LYS A 21 -3.77 14.70 21.03
N LYS A 22 -4.47 13.75 21.68
CA LYS A 22 -4.07 12.33 21.75
C LYS A 22 -4.19 11.61 20.41
N ASP A 23 -5.15 12.01 19.58
CA ASP A 23 -5.35 11.44 18.24
C ASP A 23 -4.32 11.99 17.25
N PHE A 24 -3.90 13.25 17.42
CA PHE A 24 -2.87 13.86 16.57
C PHE A 24 -1.55 13.08 16.60
N LEU A 25 -1.09 12.63 17.78
CA LEU A 25 0.14 11.84 17.88
C LEU A 25 0.03 10.51 17.12
N VAL A 26 -1.13 9.85 17.21
CA VAL A 26 -1.38 8.61 16.47
C VAL A 26 -1.39 8.86 14.97
N VAL A 27 -2.07 9.92 14.52
CA VAL A 27 -2.12 10.30 13.10
C VAL A 27 -0.72 10.65 12.59
N LEU A 28 0.08 11.36 13.37
CA LEU A 28 1.47 11.70 13.03
C LEU A 28 2.33 10.44 12.86
N LEU A 29 2.22 9.47 13.78
CA LEU A 29 2.92 8.19 13.68
C LEU A 29 2.51 7.40 12.42
N LEU A 30 1.20 7.33 12.14
CA LEU A 30 0.69 6.67 10.94
C LEU A 30 1.16 7.38 9.65
N SER A 31 1.21 8.70 9.66
CA SER A 31 1.74 9.50 8.53
C SER A 31 3.21 9.21 8.30
N LEU A 32 4.00 9.13 9.38
CA LEU A 32 5.42 8.80 9.31
C LEU A 32 5.63 7.38 8.75
N LEU A 33 4.91 6.37 9.27
CA LEU A 33 4.98 5.00 8.77
C LEU A 33 4.62 4.93 7.27
N ARG A 34 3.59 5.65 6.85
CA ARG A 34 3.17 5.71 5.44
C ARG A 34 4.20 6.42 4.56
N ALA A 35 4.80 7.51 5.04
CA ALA A 35 5.87 8.22 4.33
C ALA A 35 7.12 7.36 4.22
N VAL A 36 7.57 6.74 5.32
CA VAL A 36 8.71 5.81 5.33
C VAL A 36 8.50 4.67 4.34
N THR A 37 7.29 4.08 4.30
CA THR A 37 6.94 3.04 3.31
C THR A 37 7.22 3.51 1.89
N SER A 38 6.70 4.66 1.51
CA SER A 38 6.82 5.16 0.14
C SER A 38 8.24 5.60 -0.20
N PHE A 39 8.96 6.26 0.72
CA PHE A 39 10.36 6.62 0.51
C PHE A 39 11.26 5.40 0.38
N SER A 40 11.09 4.42 1.26
CA SER A 40 11.88 3.19 1.21
C SER A 40 11.62 2.41 -0.07
N LEU A 41 10.36 2.34 -0.52
CA LEU A 41 10.03 1.68 -1.78
C LEU A 41 10.62 2.42 -2.99
N LEU A 42 10.62 3.76 -2.97
CA LEU A 42 11.26 4.57 -4.02
C LEU A 42 12.78 4.32 -4.08
N ILE A 43 13.45 4.28 -2.91
CA ILE A 43 14.88 3.94 -2.83
C ILE A 43 15.13 2.52 -3.35
N ALA A 44 14.26 1.56 -3.00
CA ALA A 44 14.37 0.20 -3.53
C ALA A 44 14.27 0.17 -5.05
N TYR A 45 13.29 0.85 -5.65
CA TYR A 45 13.12 0.94 -7.11
C TYR A 45 14.30 1.63 -7.84
N GLN A 46 15.04 2.49 -7.16
CA GLN A 46 16.25 3.11 -7.73
C GLN A 46 17.45 2.18 -7.76
N ASN A 47 17.54 1.24 -6.82
CA ASN A 47 18.72 0.43 -6.57
C ASN A 47 18.62 -1.03 -7.06
N ILE A 48 17.42 -1.61 -7.10
CA ILE A 48 17.19 -2.99 -7.55
C ILE A 48 16.06 -3.03 -8.58
N ALA A 49 15.94 -4.15 -9.30
CA ALA A 49 14.88 -4.36 -10.27
C ALA A 49 13.50 -4.14 -9.64
N THR A 50 12.62 -3.43 -10.35
CA THR A 50 11.28 -3.05 -9.86
C THR A 50 10.47 -4.28 -9.45
N GLY A 51 10.54 -5.37 -10.21
CA GLY A 51 9.89 -6.64 -9.88
C GLY A 51 10.39 -7.26 -8.58
N VAL A 52 11.71 -7.21 -8.31
CA VAL A 52 12.30 -7.69 -7.05
C VAL A 52 11.83 -6.84 -5.87
N ALA A 53 11.91 -5.51 -5.99
CA ALA A 53 11.46 -4.58 -4.95
C ALA A 53 9.97 -4.77 -4.63
N SER A 54 9.12 -4.88 -5.66
CA SER A 54 7.69 -5.13 -5.52
C SER A 54 7.39 -6.48 -4.86
N THR A 55 8.09 -7.54 -5.26
CA THR A 55 7.94 -8.88 -4.67
C THR A 55 8.24 -8.85 -3.16
N ILE A 56 9.35 -8.19 -2.77
CA ILE A 56 9.69 -8.05 -1.35
C ILE A 56 8.61 -7.21 -0.65
N HIS A 57 8.19 -6.08 -1.22
CA HIS A 57 7.15 -5.25 -0.62
C HIS A 57 5.85 -6.02 -0.40
N PHE A 58 5.42 -6.85 -1.35
CA PHE A 58 4.22 -7.69 -1.21
C PHE A 58 4.32 -8.77 -0.11
N MET A 59 5.43 -8.87 0.62
CA MET A 59 5.51 -9.66 1.85
C MET A 59 4.78 -8.98 3.04
N TYR A 60 4.31 -7.74 2.91
CA TYR A 60 3.60 -7.06 4.01
C TYR A 60 2.35 -7.83 4.54
N PRO A 61 1.58 -8.62 3.78
CA PRO A 61 0.48 -9.41 4.33
C PRO A 61 0.95 -10.48 5.31
N LEU A 62 2.13 -11.06 5.07
CA LEU A 62 2.76 -11.98 6.01
C LEU A 62 3.12 -11.25 7.31
N ALA A 63 3.78 -10.10 7.21
CA ALA A 63 4.14 -9.28 8.37
C ALA A 63 2.90 -8.85 9.17
N VAL A 64 1.84 -8.38 8.50
CA VAL A 64 0.55 -8.03 9.14
C VAL A 64 -0.04 -9.24 9.86
N SER A 65 -0.12 -10.39 9.19
CA SER A 65 -0.70 -11.61 9.77
C SER A 65 0.09 -12.09 11.00
N LEU A 66 1.41 -12.05 10.94
CA LEU A 66 2.27 -12.40 12.07
C LEU A 66 2.08 -11.43 13.25
N VAL A 67 2.09 -10.12 13.01
CA VAL A 67 1.85 -9.11 14.05
C VAL A 67 0.49 -9.30 14.70
N MET A 68 -0.56 -9.52 13.91
CA MET A 68 -1.92 -9.74 14.42
C MET A 68 -2.03 -11.02 15.26
N MET A 69 -1.39 -12.11 14.83
CA MET A 69 -1.41 -13.38 15.57
C MET A 69 -0.58 -13.35 16.86
N TYR A 70 0.60 -12.71 16.85
CA TYR A 70 1.49 -12.74 18.02
C TYR A 70 1.18 -11.64 19.04
N PHE A 71 0.89 -10.41 18.59
CA PHE A 71 0.71 -9.27 19.49
C PHE A 71 -0.76 -9.00 19.83
N PHE A 72 -1.69 -9.29 18.92
CA PHE A 72 -3.12 -9.02 19.11
C PHE A 72 -3.96 -10.28 19.26
N GLN A 73 -3.31 -11.44 19.44
CA GLN A 73 -3.95 -12.72 19.73
C GLN A 73 -5.06 -13.10 18.72
N GLU A 74 -4.93 -12.66 17.47
CA GLU A 74 -5.81 -13.15 16.41
C GLU A 74 -5.66 -14.67 16.30
N LYS A 75 -6.76 -15.41 16.14
CA LYS A 75 -6.76 -16.87 16.09
C LYS A 75 -5.74 -17.38 15.08
N LYS A 76 -4.75 -18.13 15.56
CA LYS A 76 -3.75 -18.77 14.70
C LYS A 76 -4.45 -19.69 13.71
N SER A 77 -4.33 -19.39 12.44
CA SER A 77 -4.97 -20.14 11.38
C SER A 77 -3.94 -20.57 10.33
N LEU A 78 -3.66 -21.85 10.29
CA LEU A 78 -2.79 -22.41 9.25
C LEU A 78 -3.31 -22.11 7.84
N TRP A 79 -4.64 -22.02 7.67
CA TRP A 79 -5.25 -21.62 6.41
C TRP A 79 -4.91 -20.20 5.98
N VAL A 80 -4.88 -19.25 6.92
CA VAL A 80 -4.47 -17.86 6.64
C VAL A 80 -2.99 -17.84 6.25
N MET A 81 -2.15 -18.56 6.99
CA MET A 81 -0.71 -18.66 6.67
C MET A 81 -0.49 -19.26 5.29
N PHE A 82 -1.22 -20.34 4.96
CA PHE A 82 -1.14 -20.98 3.65
C PHE A 82 -1.61 -20.03 2.52
N ALA A 83 -2.73 -19.33 2.71
CA ALA A 83 -3.23 -18.34 1.76
C ALA A 83 -2.24 -17.19 1.55
N VAL A 84 -1.62 -16.68 2.64
CA VAL A 84 -0.56 -15.67 2.54
C VAL A 84 0.63 -16.18 1.74
N SER A 85 1.09 -17.41 2.01
CA SER A 85 2.21 -18.00 1.26
C SER A 85 1.88 -18.16 -0.22
N MET A 86 0.67 -18.61 -0.55
CA MET A 86 0.20 -18.69 -1.93
C MET A 86 0.15 -17.33 -2.62
N SER A 87 -0.36 -16.30 -1.94
CA SER A 87 -0.43 -14.95 -2.51
C SER A 87 0.96 -14.36 -2.75
N LEU A 88 1.93 -14.65 -1.87
CA LEU A 88 3.32 -14.24 -2.04
C LEU A 88 3.98 -14.91 -3.25
N LEU A 89 3.80 -16.23 -3.39
CA LEU A 89 4.31 -16.96 -4.56
C LEU A 89 3.68 -16.44 -5.86
N GLY A 90 2.38 -16.17 -5.84
CA GLY A 90 1.69 -15.58 -6.97
C GLY A 90 2.22 -14.21 -7.35
N ALA A 91 2.41 -13.32 -6.36
CA ALA A 91 2.99 -12.00 -6.58
C ALA A 91 4.44 -12.07 -7.10
N ALA A 92 5.25 -12.98 -6.56
CA ALA A 92 6.62 -13.22 -7.04
C ALA A 92 6.67 -13.66 -8.51
N LEU A 93 5.77 -14.56 -8.91
CA LEU A 93 5.66 -15.01 -10.30
C LEU A 93 5.23 -13.88 -11.24
N LEU A 94 4.30 -13.01 -10.82
CA LEU A 94 3.88 -11.85 -11.60
C LEU A 94 5.00 -10.82 -11.78
N SER A 95 5.83 -10.64 -10.76
CA SER A 95 6.95 -9.67 -10.78
C SER A 95 8.21 -10.24 -11.45
N SER A 96 8.26 -11.52 -11.78
CA SER A 96 9.47 -12.18 -12.33
C SER A 96 9.83 -11.73 -13.75
N GLY A 97 8.90 -11.12 -14.48
CA GLY A 97 9.14 -10.59 -15.84
C GLY A 97 9.96 -9.29 -15.88
N GLU A 98 10.14 -8.60 -14.76
CA GLU A 98 10.80 -7.29 -14.66
C GLU A 98 12.19 -7.39 -14.00
N LEU A 99 12.98 -8.41 -14.33
CA LEU A 99 14.26 -8.67 -13.68
C LEU A 99 15.44 -7.92 -14.33
N GLU A 100 15.22 -6.78 -14.98
CA GLU A 100 16.32 -5.97 -15.49
C GLU A 100 17.20 -5.48 -14.32
N ALA A 101 18.47 -5.86 -14.36
CA ALA A 101 19.46 -5.43 -13.37
C ALA A 101 19.69 -3.91 -13.47
N LYS A 102 19.51 -3.20 -12.35
CA LYS A 102 19.86 -1.78 -12.24
C LYS A 102 21.29 -1.63 -11.70
N ASN A 103 21.98 -0.58 -12.13
CA ASN A 103 23.34 -0.23 -11.67
C ASN A 103 23.33 0.45 -10.28
N GLY A 104 22.46 0.01 -9.37
CA GLY A 104 22.33 0.54 -8.03
C GLY A 104 23.00 -0.35 -6.97
N ASP A 105 23.03 0.13 -5.72
CA ASP A 105 23.50 -0.65 -4.58
C ASP A 105 22.43 -1.68 -4.16
N THR A 106 22.70 -2.94 -4.46
CA THR A 106 21.78 -4.05 -4.17
C THR A 106 21.45 -4.15 -2.68
N ILE A 107 22.41 -3.92 -1.78
CA ILE A 107 22.18 -4.01 -0.33
C ILE A 107 21.25 -2.89 0.12
N VAL A 108 21.50 -1.67 -0.33
CA VAL A 108 20.61 -0.52 -0.04
C VAL A 108 19.20 -0.78 -0.55
N GLY A 109 19.07 -1.30 -1.78
CA GLY A 109 17.78 -1.64 -2.36
C GLY A 109 17.00 -2.70 -1.57
N LEU A 110 17.66 -3.79 -1.17
CA LEU A 110 17.06 -4.87 -0.38
C LEU A 110 16.65 -4.39 1.02
N VAL A 111 17.52 -3.66 1.71
CA VAL A 111 17.20 -3.11 3.05
C VAL A 111 16.02 -2.14 2.96
N ALA A 112 16.01 -1.26 1.97
CA ALA A 112 14.92 -0.33 1.75
C ALA A 112 13.59 -1.05 1.45
N ALA A 113 13.60 -2.10 0.61
CA ALA A 113 12.43 -2.93 0.37
C ALA A 113 11.90 -3.59 1.66
N CYS A 114 12.80 -4.16 2.49
CA CYS A 114 12.41 -4.73 3.78
C CYS A 114 11.81 -3.67 4.74
N VAL A 115 12.40 -2.48 4.82
CA VAL A 115 11.86 -1.37 5.63
C VAL A 115 10.46 -1.01 5.17
N SER A 116 10.20 -1.00 3.86
CA SER A 116 8.87 -0.74 3.31
C SER A 116 7.82 -1.76 3.75
N VAL A 117 8.18 -3.04 3.87
CA VAL A 117 7.30 -4.12 4.37
C VAL A 117 6.84 -3.85 5.80
N PHE A 118 7.81 -3.63 6.71
CA PHE A 118 7.50 -3.47 8.13
C PHE A 118 6.79 -2.15 8.41
N SER A 119 7.17 -1.06 7.75
CA SER A 119 6.50 0.24 7.92
C SER A 119 5.07 0.21 7.40
N TYR A 120 4.81 -0.45 6.26
CA TYR A 120 3.47 -0.59 5.73
C TYR A 120 2.60 -1.52 6.59
N ALA A 121 3.15 -2.64 7.05
CA ALA A 121 2.46 -3.53 7.99
C ALA A 121 2.10 -2.78 9.30
N GLY A 122 3.05 -2.01 9.84
CA GLY A 122 2.81 -1.15 11.00
C GLY A 122 1.71 -0.12 10.78
N TYR A 123 1.65 0.51 9.59
CA TYR A 123 0.57 1.42 9.21
C TYR A 123 -0.78 0.70 9.20
N ILE A 124 -0.90 -0.45 8.51
CA ILE A 124 -2.15 -1.21 8.39
C ILE A 124 -2.67 -1.65 9.77
N VAL A 125 -1.80 -2.23 10.59
CA VAL A 125 -2.13 -2.65 11.95
C VAL A 125 -2.48 -1.43 12.82
N GLY A 126 -1.68 -0.37 12.73
CA GLY A 126 -1.87 0.86 13.50
C GLY A 126 -3.23 1.53 13.23
N VAL A 127 -3.71 1.56 11.99
CA VAL A 127 -5.05 2.10 11.66
C VAL A 127 -6.17 1.39 12.43
N ARG A 128 -6.06 0.08 12.63
CA ARG A 128 -7.11 -0.72 13.30
C ARG A 128 -6.93 -0.78 14.82
N MET A 129 -5.69 -0.93 15.28
CA MET A 129 -5.38 -1.28 16.67
C MET A 129 -5.11 -0.06 17.56
N THR A 130 -5.12 1.14 16.98
CA THR A 130 -4.97 2.40 17.73
C THR A 130 -6.27 3.21 17.76
N ARG A 131 -6.22 4.39 18.40
CA ARG A 131 -7.34 5.34 18.42
C ARG A 131 -7.77 5.80 17.01
N ALA A 132 -6.94 5.62 15.98
CA ALA A 132 -7.23 5.94 14.59
C ALA A 132 -8.50 5.22 14.06
N VAL A 133 -8.88 4.08 14.63
CA VAL A 133 -10.11 3.36 14.26
C VAL A 133 -11.37 4.20 14.46
N ARG A 134 -11.37 5.11 15.45
CA ARG A 134 -12.52 5.98 15.80
C ARG A 134 -12.61 7.22 14.91
N ILE A 135 -11.52 7.66 14.28
CA ILE A 135 -11.48 8.84 13.42
C ILE A 135 -12.22 8.52 12.12
N ASN A 136 -12.99 9.47 11.58
CA ASN A 136 -13.60 9.29 10.25
C ASN A 136 -12.52 8.93 9.20
N SER A 137 -12.81 7.94 8.35
CA SER A 137 -11.81 7.41 7.39
C SER A 137 -11.32 8.47 6.41
N THR A 138 -12.20 9.35 5.94
CA THR A 138 -11.83 10.47 5.05
C THR A 138 -10.91 11.45 5.77
N VAL A 139 -11.24 11.80 7.01
CA VAL A 139 -10.44 12.72 7.84
C VAL A 139 -9.07 12.11 8.15
N LEU A 140 -9.03 10.85 8.56
CA LEU A 140 -7.77 10.14 8.82
C LEU A 140 -6.88 10.12 7.56
N THR A 141 -7.45 9.75 6.41
CA THR A 141 -6.71 9.72 5.13
C THR A 141 -6.21 11.11 4.75
N CYS A 142 -7.04 12.15 4.93
CA CYS A 142 -6.66 13.53 4.64
C CYS A 142 -5.44 13.97 5.48
N TYR A 143 -5.45 13.70 6.79
CA TYR A 143 -4.32 14.05 7.65
C TYR A 143 -3.07 13.21 7.36
N VAL A 144 -3.21 11.91 7.15
CA VAL A 144 -2.07 11.03 6.81
C VAL A 144 -1.43 11.48 5.50
N MET A 145 -2.21 11.76 4.47
CA MET A 145 -1.71 12.25 3.19
C MET A 145 -1.15 13.66 3.30
N GLY A 146 -1.80 14.56 4.06
CA GLY A 146 -1.36 15.94 4.24
C GLY A 146 -0.01 16.05 4.95
N LEU A 147 0.13 15.36 6.08
CA LEU A 147 1.41 15.31 6.81
C LEU A 147 2.49 14.59 5.98
N GLY A 148 2.12 13.51 5.26
CA GLY A 148 3.01 12.87 4.31
C GLY A 148 3.51 13.84 3.23
N THR A 149 2.63 14.67 2.67
CA THR A 149 3.01 15.69 1.67
C THR A 149 4.03 16.68 2.22
N VAL A 150 3.88 17.11 3.49
CA VAL A 150 4.85 17.99 4.15
C VAL A 150 6.21 17.31 4.26
N LEU A 151 6.25 16.05 4.66
CA LEU A 151 7.49 15.27 4.75
C LEU A 151 8.17 15.11 3.37
N TYR A 152 7.39 14.84 2.32
CA TYR A 152 7.90 14.77 0.95
C TYR A 152 8.42 16.12 0.45
N PHE A 153 7.73 17.22 0.79
CA PHE A 153 8.16 18.56 0.41
C PHE A 153 9.50 18.91 1.05
N ILE A 154 9.66 18.62 2.34
CA ILE A 154 10.93 18.83 3.06
C ILE A 154 12.04 17.97 2.41
N GLY A 155 11.76 16.69 2.12
CA GLY A 155 12.70 15.80 1.45
C GLY A 155 13.13 16.31 0.07
N ALA A 156 12.19 16.85 -0.73
CA ALA A 156 12.49 17.41 -2.04
C ALA A 156 13.38 18.66 -1.95
N LEU A 157 13.16 19.51 -0.96
CA LEU A 157 14.01 20.69 -0.74
C LEU A 157 15.45 20.34 -0.38
N THR A 158 15.67 19.20 0.28
CA THR A 158 17.01 18.77 0.73
C THR A 158 17.77 17.93 -0.31
N THR A 159 17.09 17.45 -1.35
CA THR A 159 17.69 16.56 -2.37
C THR A 159 17.77 17.20 -3.75
N SER A 160 16.71 17.10 -4.53
CA SER A 160 16.70 17.42 -5.96
C SER A 160 16.14 18.83 -6.26
N GLY A 161 15.64 19.54 -5.25
CA GLY A 161 14.86 20.76 -5.43
C GLY A 161 13.45 20.50 -6.02
N LEU A 162 12.67 21.57 -6.11
CA LEU A 162 11.32 21.51 -6.70
C LEU A 162 11.42 21.72 -8.21
N GLN A 163 10.99 20.73 -8.98
CA GLN A 163 10.85 20.87 -10.41
C GLN A 163 9.45 21.39 -10.74
N LEU A 164 9.37 22.48 -11.48
CA LEU A 164 8.11 23.03 -11.96
C LEU A 164 7.65 22.25 -13.19
N VAL A 165 6.42 21.78 -13.13
CA VAL A 165 5.76 21.12 -14.27
C VAL A 165 5.22 22.22 -15.19
N ALA A 166 5.80 22.34 -16.39
CA ALA A 166 5.45 23.39 -17.36
C ALA A 166 4.34 22.94 -18.33
N ASP A 167 4.09 21.64 -18.46
CA ASP A 167 3.20 21.07 -19.45
C ASP A 167 1.81 20.74 -18.88
N GLY A 168 0.76 21.20 -19.59
CA GLY A 168 -0.64 20.95 -19.22
C GLY A 168 -1.04 19.46 -19.28
N TYR A 169 -0.47 18.69 -20.20
CA TYR A 169 -0.73 17.25 -20.30
C TYR A 169 -0.22 16.50 -19.06
N THR A 170 0.98 16.86 -18.58
CA THR A 170 1.54 16.31 -17.34
C THR A 170 0.66 16.63 -16.12
N TRP A 171 0.04 17.81 -16.08
CA TRP A 171 -0.94 18.15 -15.03
C TRP A 171 -2.17 17.24 -15.05
N LEU A 172 -2.68 16.86 -16.23
CA LEU A 172 -3.80 15.90 -16.34
C LEU A 172 -3.41 14.51 -15.81
N ILE A 173 -2.20 14.04 -16.14
CA ILE A 173 -1.68 12.77 -15.59
C ILE A 173 -1.56 12.84 -14.06
N ILE A 174 -1.00 13.92 -13.52
CA ILE A 174 -0.88 14.11 -12.07
C ILE A 174 -2.24 14.14 -11.38
N LEU A 175 -3.26 14.78 -11.99
CA LEU A 175 -4.63 14.77 -11.47
C LEU A 175 -5.25 13.37 -11.50
N GLY A 176 -5.05 12.63 -12.59
CA GLY A 176 -5.50 11.24 -12.73
C GLY A 176 -4.87 10.32 -11.67
N LEU A 177 -3.59 10.50 -11.35
CA LEU A 177 -2.92 9.77 -10.27
C LEU A 177 -3.37 10.23 -8.88
N ALA A 178 -3.58 11.54 -8.68
CA ALA A 178 -3.91 12.09 -7.37
C ALA A 178 -5.34 11.75 -6.94
N LEU A 179 -6.32 11.75 -7.83
CA LEU A 179 -7.72 11.57 -7.48
C LEU A 179 -8.10 10.09 -7.35
N PRO A 180 -8.20 9.28 -8.45
CA PRO A 180 -8.62 7.89 -8.32
C PRO A 180 -7.55 7.02 -7.65
N ALA A 181 -6.31 7.07 -8.12
CA ALA A 181 -5.27 6.16 -7.65
C ALA A 181 -4.75 6.49 -6.24
N THR A 182 -4.84 7.73 -5.78
CA THR A 182 -4.35 8.10 -4.45
C THR A 182 -5.49 8.40 -3.48
N ALA A 183 -6.37 9.36 -3.78
CA ALA A 183 -7.39 9.79 -2.82
C ALA A 183 -8.44 8.71 -2.57
N ILE A 184 -9.08 8.18 -3.64
CA ILE A 184 -10.14 7.19 -3.51
C ILE A 184 -9.59 5.87 -2.98
N SER A 185 -8.45 5.39 -3.51
CA SER A 185 -7.86 4.12 -3.08
C SER A 185 -7.47 4.13 -1.60
N ASN A 186 -6.86 5.21 -1.10
CA ASN A 186 -6.48 5.28 0.32
C ASN A 186 -7.67 5.43 1.27
N ILE A 187 -8.74 6.15 0.91
CA ILE A 187 -9.98 6.13 1.71
C ILE A 187 -10.54 4.72 1.77
N THR A 188 -10.59 4.03 0.63
CA THR A 188 -11.12 2.66 0.53
C THR A 188 -10.25 1.69 1.34
N LEU A 189 -8.93 1.81 1.26
CA LEU A 189 -8.00 1.03 2.07
C LEU A 189 -8.25 1.24 3.58
N VAL A 190 -8.33 2.49 4.05
CA VAL A 190 -8.58 2.79 5.45
C VAL A 190 -9.94 2.24 5.90
N ARG A 191 -10.97 2.35 5.07
CA ARG A 191 -12.28 1.73 5.35
C ARG A 191 -12.18 0.21 5.42
N ALA A 192 -11.53 -0.42 4.45
CA ALA A 192 -11.33 -1.87 4.43
C ALA A 192 -10.61 -2.35 5.71
N ILE A 193 -9.53 -1.69 6.13
CA ILE A 193 -8.82 -2.02 7.37
C ILE A 193 -9.76 -1.91 8.60
N LYS A 194 -10.59 -0.89 8.66
CA LYS A 194 -11.49 -0.67 9.80
C LYS A 194 -12.64 -1.69 9.86
N TYR A 195 -13.22 -2.05 8.73
CA TYR A 195 -14.40 -2.93 8.70
C TYR A 195 -14.04 -4.41 8.52
N ALA A 196 -13.12 -4.71 7.61
CA ALA A 196 -12.72 -6.09 7.31
C ALA A 196 -11.59 -6.60 8.22
N GLY A 197 -10.79 -5.69 8.78
CA GLY A 197 -9.63 -5.98 9.62
C GLY A 197 -8.31 -6.00 8.84
N PRO A 198 -7.16 -5.87 9.54
CA PRO A 198 -5.84 -5.77 8.94
C PRO A 198 -5.46 -6.98 8.10
N THR A 199 -5.62 -8.18 8.65
CA THR A 199 -5.23 -9.44 8.01
C THR A 199 -5.96 -9.66 6.69
N LEU A 200 -7.30 -9.54 6.67
CA LEU A 200 -8.05 -9.72 5.42
C LEU A 200 -7.73 -8.63 4.40
N THR A 201 -7.65 -7.37 4.84
CA THR A 201 -7.34 -6.25 3.94
C THR A 201 -5.95 -6.40 3.31
N SER A 202 -4.95 -6.86 4.08
CA SER A 202 -3.60 -7.06 3.55
C SER A 202 -3.54 -8.19 2.51
N ILE A 203 -4.29 -9.29 2.72
CA ILE A 203 -4.37 -10.39 1.75
C ILE A 203 -5.07 -9.94 0.46
N LEU A 204 -6.15 -9.14 0.59
CA LEU A 204 -6.81 -8.55 -0.58
C LEU A 204 -5.91 -7.58 -1.35
N GLY A 205 -4.91 -7.01 -0.70
CA GLY A 205 -3.87 -6.20 -1.36
C GLY A 205 -3.07 -6.98 -2.42
N ALA A 206 -3.02 -8.31 -2.35
CA ALA A 206 -2.43 -9.14 -3.40
C ALA A 206 -3.18 -9.04 -4.76
N MET A 207 -4.37 -8.43 -4.78
CA MET A 207 -5.06 -8.09 -6.03
C MET A 207 -4.39 -6.93 -6.79
N GLU A 208 -3.52 -6.15 -6.15
CA GLU A 208 -2.78 -5.05 -6.80
C GLU A 208 -1.92 -5.56 -7.97
N PRO A 209 -0.99 -6.52 -7.79
CA PRO A 209 -0.21 -7.04 -8.91
C PRO A 209 -1.07 -7.76 -9.97
N LEU A 210 -2.17 -8.41 -9.57
CA LEU A 210 -3.11 -8.99 -10.52
C LEU A 210 -3.74 -7.91 -11.41
N THR A 211 -4.20 -6.81 -10.83
CA THR A 211 -4.77 -5.69 -11.57
C THR A 211 -3.74 -5.07 -12.52
N ALA A 212 -2.48 -4.95 -12.07
CA ALA A 212 -1.38 -4.44 -12.89
C ALA A 212 -1.17 -5.30 -14.14
N VAL A 213 -1.13 -6.62 -14.01
CA VAL A 213 -0.98 -7.54 -15.16
C VAL A 213 -2.18 -7.46 -16.10
N VAL A 214 -3.41 -7.40 -15.58
CA VAL A 214 -4.61 -7.26 -16.43
C VAL A 214 -4.51 -5.97 -17.26
N ILE A 215 -4.15 -4.84 -16.65
CA ILE A 215 -3.96 -3.58 -17.36
C ILE A 215 -2.79 -3.68 -18.36
N GLY A 216 -1.66 -4.27 -17.95
CA GLY A 216 -0.49 -4.51 -18.81
C GLY A 216 -0.87 -5.23 -20.10
N VAL A 217 -1.57 -6.34 -19.99
CA VAL A 217 -1.99 -7.16 -21.15
C VAL A 217 -3.02 -6.43 -22.02
N PHE A 218 -4.10 -5.91 -21.43
CA PHE A 218 -5.20 -5.37 -22.23
C PHE A 218 -4.95 -3.96 -22.74
N VAL A 219 -4.30 -3.09 -21.95
CA VAL A 219 -4.06 -1.69 -22.30
C VAL A 219 -2.70 -1.52 -22.98
N PHE A 220 -1.64 -2.07 -22.39
CA PHE A 220 -0.28 -1.90 -22.90
C PHE A 220 0.17 -2.99 -23.87
N LYS A 221 -0.69 -4.03 -24.09
CA LYS A 221 -0.41 -5.14 -25.02
C LYS A 221 0.84 -5.95 -24.63
N GLU A 222 1.12 -6.04 -23.34
CA GLU A 222 2.18 -6.87 -22.82
C GLU A 222 1.92 -8.35 -23.06
N LEU A 223 2.99 -9.14 -23.18
CA LEU A 223 2.87 -10.58 -23.40
C LEU A 223 2.34 -11.29 -22.14
N PHE A 224 1.24 -12.01 -22.30
CA PHE A 224 0.70 -12.85 -21.24
C PHE A 224 1.51 -14.14 -21.14
N THR A 225 2.32 -14.28 -20.10
CA THR A 225 3.23 -15.40 -19.90
C THR A 225 2.57 -16.51 -19.06
N LEU A 226 3.16 -17.73 -19.11
CA LEU A 226 2.72 -18.84 -18.25
C LEU A 226 2.89 -18.47 -16.75
N ASN A 227 3.96 -17.77 -16.40
CA ASN A 227 4.18 -17.27 -15.03
C ASN A 227 3.06 -16.33 -14.60
N SER A 228 2.59 -15.44 -15.50
CA SER A 228 1.45 -14.57 -15.24
C SER A 228 0.18 -15.37 -14.98
N ALA A 229 -0.11 -16.40 -15.79
CA ALA A 229 -1.28 -17.25 -15.60
C ALA A 229 -1.27 -17.99 -14.26
N ILE A 230 -0.14 -18.61 -13.90
CA ILE A 230 0.03 -19.33 -12.64
C ILE A 230 -0.04 -18.35 -11.45
N GLY A 231 0.62 -17.20 -11.55
CA GLY A 231 0.60 -16.18 -10.50
C GLY A 231 -0.81 -15.66 -10.20
N ILE A 232 -1.58 -15.37 -11.24
CA ILE A 232 -3.00 -14.98 -11.13
C ILE A 232 -3.81 -16.08 -10.44
N LEU A 233 -3.67 -17.33 -10.86
CA LEU A 233 -4.41 -18.45 -10.29
C LEU A 233 -4.12 -18.61 -8.79
N LEU A 234 -2.85 -18.53 -8.40
CA LEU A 234 -2.44 -18.64 -6.99
C LEU A 234 -3.04 -17.50 -6.14
N ILE A 235 -3.02 -16.26 -6.63
CA ILE A 235 -3.59 -15.11 -5.90
C ILE A 235 -5.11 -15.28 -5.76
N LEU A 236 -5.82 -15.63 -6.82
CA LEU A 236 -7.27 -15.82 -6.77
C LEU A 236 -7.68 -16.93 -5.81
N LEU A 237 -6.96 -18.06 -5.81
CA LEU A 237 -7.18 -19.15 -4.86
C LEU A 237 -6.91 -18.70 -3.41
N ALA A 238 -5.81 -17.99 -3.18
CA ALA A 238 -5.46 -17.48 -1.85
C ALA A 238 -6.54 -16.53 -1.29
N VAL A 239 -6.97 -15.57 -2.10
CA VAL A 239 -8.03 -14.61 -1.73
C VAL A 239 -9.35 -15.34 -1.49
N GLY A 240 -9.73 -16.26 -2.40
CA GLY A 240 -10.94 -17.08 -2.27
C GLY A 240 -10.97 -17.87 -0.96
N MET A 241 -9.89 -18.54 -0.62
CA MET A 241 -9.77 -19.31 0.64
C MET A 241 -10.04 -18.48 1.88
N VAL A 242 -9.54 -17.24 1.94
CA VAL A 242 -9.70 -16.37 3.10
C VAL A 242 -11.10 -15.76 3.16
N VAL A 243 -11.63 -15.32 2.03
CA VAL A 243 -12.98 -14.71 1.95
C VAL A 243 -14.06 -15.72 2.31
N PHE A 244 -14.05 -16.91 1.69
CA PHE A 244 -15.06 -17.95 1.95
C PHE A 244 -15.05 -18.45 3.40
N ARG A 245 -13.87 -18.49 4.02
CA ARG A 245 -13.78 -18.90 5.42
C ARG A 245 -14.39 -17.88 6.38
N LYS A 246 -14.21 -16.57 6.12
CA LYS A 246 -14.77 -15.53 6.98
C LYS A 246 -16.30 -15.52 6.96
N GLN A 247 -16.92 -16.02 5.90
CA GLN A 247 -18.39 -16.17 5.83
C GLN A 247 -18.91 -17.31 6.70
N LYS A 248 -18.06 -18.29 7.07
CA LYS A 248 -18.45 -19.45 7.90
C LYS A 248 -18.12 -19.30 9.40
N SER A 249 -17.47 -18.23 9.80
CA SER A 249 -17.08 -17.92 11.20
C SER A 249 -17.91 -16.78 11.75
#